data_d6458923796469ac9d7571396e638041
#
_entry.id   d6458923796469ac9d7571396e638041
#
_cell.length_a   1.000
_cell.length_b   1.000
_cell.length_c   1.000
_cell.angle_alpha   90.00
_cell.angle_beta   90.00
_cell.angle_gamma   90.00
#
_symmetry.space_group_name_H-M   'P 1'
#
loop_
_entity.id
_entity.type
_entity.pdbx_description
1 polymer ?
#
loop_
_entity_poly.entity_id
_entity_poly.type
_entity_poly.pdbx_seq_one_letter_code
_entity_poly.pdbx_strand_id
1 'polypeptide(L)'
;MKRPAALLFDLDGTLVDSAPDLGGAANDMLLARGREPLPLSALRPHGGSGARGMIGAAFGLAPGDAGNEPLREEFLRVYEARLLRHTALFDEVDALVAGLAAAGLPFGIVTNKAVRLASPLADGLGLRPPAAVLIGGDSTPHTKPHPAPLWAACAALGVAAGECVYIGDDPRDMRAAAAAGMPGWAASWGYLGVAEPLHAWGAQAVLDSPAAILKRLALA
;
A
#
# COMPACT_ATOMS: atom_id res chain seq x y z
N MET A 1 -19.22 -8.98 -14.99
CA MET A 1 -18.24 -7.92 -15.28
C MET A 1 -17.29 -8.42 -16.35
N LYS A 2 -16.85 -7.58 -17.33
CA LYS A 2 -15.81 -7.99 -18.29
C LYS A 2 -14.52 -8.25 -17.49
N ARG A 3 -13.77 -9.30 -17.83
CA ARG A 3 -12.49 -9.61 -17.18
C ARG A 3 -11.53 -8.43 -17.43
N PRO A 4 -10.87 -7.89 -16.39
CA PRO A 4 -9.88 -6.82 -16.55
C PRO A 4 -8.67 -7.31 -17.34
N ALA A 5 -7.97 -6.40 -18.02
CA ALA A 5 -6.71 -6.68 -18.70
C ALA A 5 -5.54 -6.83 -17.72
N ALA A 6 -5.59 -6.11 -16.60
CA ALA A 6 -4.62 -6.21 -15.50
C ALA A 6 -5.25 -5.79 -14.17
N LEU A 7 -4.65 -6.24 -13.06
CA LEU A 7 -4.92 -5.71 -11.73
C LEU A 7 -3.74 -4.87 -11.25
N LEU A 8 -4.04 -3.75 -10.60
CA LEU A 8 -3.04 -2.93 -9.93
C LEU A 8 -3.35 -2.90 -8.43
N PHE A 9 -2.33 -3.05 -7.60
CA PHE A 9 -2.48 -3.12 -6.15
C PHE A 9 -1.66 -2.05 -5.46
N ASP A 10 -2.18 -1.49 -4.36
CA ASP A 10 -1.29 -0.89 -3.37
C ASP A 10 -0.43 -1.98 -2.70
N LEU A 11 0.60 -1.58 -1.99
CA LEU A 11 1.52 -2.48 -1.31
C LEU A 11 1.19 -2.58 0.18
N ASP A 12 1.46 -1.51 0.94
CA ASP A 12 1.30 -1.49 2.39
C ASP A 12 -0.19 -1.40 2.77
N GLY A 13 -0.69 -2.38 3.52
CA GLY A 13 -2.10 -2.47 3.89
C GLY A 13 -2.97 -3.24 2.88
N THR A 14 -2.44 -3.57 1.70
CA THR A 14 -3.19 -4.28 0.67
C THR A 14 -2.59 -5.67 0.37
N LEU A 15 -1.35 -5.73 -0.10
CA LEU A 15 -0.62 -6.99 -0.30
C LEU A 15 0.23 -7.36 0.93
N VAL A 16 0.71 -6.36 1.65
CA VAL A 16 1.75 -6.51 2.68
C VAL A 16 1.32 -5.87 3.99
N ASP A 17 1.40 -6.63 5.08
CA ASP A 17 1.28 -6.11 6.43
C ASP A 17 2.65 -5.64 6.93
N SER A 18 2.98 -4.38 6.66
CA SER A 18 4.21 -3.72 7.11
C SER A 18 4.04 -2.93 8.41
N ALA A 19 2.83 -2.87 8.98
CA ALA A 19 2.57 -2.11 10.20
C ALA A 19 3.44 -2.54 11.40
N PRO A 20 3.78 -3.84 11.59
CA PRO A 20 4.68 -4.24 12.68
C PRO A 20 6.06 -3.60 12.60
N ASP A 21 6.67 -3.50 11.40
CA ASP A 21 7.99 -2.88 11.24
C ASP A 21 7.92 -1.35 11.20
N LEU A 22 6.86 -0.77 10.64
CA LEU A 22 6.62 0.67 10.71
C LEU A 22 6.42 1.12 12.17
N GLY A 23 5.55 0.42 12.91
CA GLY A 23 5.32 0.70 14.32
C GLY A 23 6.56 0.43 15.18
N GLY A 24 7.30 -0.65 14.87
CA GLY A 24 8.57 -0.96 15.51
C GLY A 24 9.61 0.14 15.32
N ALA A 25 9.72 0.73 14.13
CA ALA A 25 10.62 1.86 13.88
C ALA A 25 10.24 3.10 14.71
N ALA A 26 8.95 3.42 14.80
CA ALA A 26 8.47 4.51 15.65
C ALA A 26 8.79 4.26 17.13
N ASN A 27 8.60 3.02 17.59
CA ASN A 27 8.90 2.63 18.97
C ASN A 27 10.41 2.63 19.29
N ASP A 28 11.27 2.20 18.36
CA ASP A 28 12.73 2.32 18.55
C ASP A 28 13.14 3.79 18.74
N MET A 29 12.52 4.71 17.99
CA MET A 29 12.77 6.15 18.13
C MET A 29 12.25 6.73 19.44
N LEU A 30 11.09 6.25 19.95
CA LEU A 30 10.57 6.63 21.26
C LEU A 30 11.50 6.16 22.39
N LEU A 31 11.89 4.88 22.36
CA LEU A 31 12.80 4.27 23.34
C LEU A 31 14.15 4.99 23.38
N ALA A 32 14.72 5.34 22.22
CA ALA A 32 15.98 6.11 22.14
C ALA A 32 15.89 7.49 22.81
N ARG A 33 14.67 7.97 23.06
CA ARG A 33 14.38 9.25 23.76
C ARG A 33 13.87 9.05 25.18
N GLY A 34 13.97 7.84 25.73
CA GLY A 34 13.48 7.52 27.08
C GLY A 34 11.95 7.59 27.21
N ARG A 35 11.21 7.49 26.10
CA ARG A 35 9.74 7.48 26.10
C ARG A 35 9.21 6.04 26.01
N GLU A 36 8.04 5.81 26.58
CA GLU A 36 7.36 4.52 26.52
C GLU A 36 6.93 4.19 25.07
N PRO A 37 7.06 2.93 24.65
CA PRO A 37 6.58 2.50 23.34
C PRO A 37 5.04 2.49 23.29
N LEU A 38 4.51 2.73 22.10
CA LEU A 38 3.08 2.66 21.84
C LEU A 38 2.68 1.24 21.40
N PRO A 39 1.48 0.76 21.77
CA PRO A 39 0.98 -0.51 21.29
C PRO A 39 0.77 -0.47 19.76
N LEU A 40 0.97 -1.61 19.11
CA LEU A 40 0.80 -1.71 17.63
C LEU A 40 -0.63 -1.31 17.20
N SER A 41 -1.64 -1.60 18.01
CA SER A 41 -3.03 -1.21 17.75
C SER A 41 -3.23 0.31 17.62
N ALA A 42 -2.42 1.12 18.31
CA ALA A 42 -2.45 2.58 18.20
C ALA A 42 -1.69 3.08 16.95
N LEU A 43 -0.68 2.35 16.48
CA LEU A 43 0.16 2.73 15.34
C LEU A 43 -0.39 2.21 14.01
N ARG A 44 -0.96 1.00 13.99
CA ARG A 44 -1.43 0.30 12.79
C ARG A 44 -2.35 1.14 11.88
N PRO A 45 -3.37 1.87 12.39
CA PRO A 45 -4.24 2.69 11.52
C PRO A 45 -3.50 3.80 10.76
N HIS A 46 -2.29 4.15 11.19
CA HIS A 46 -1.44 5.17 10.57
C HIS A 46 -0.46 4.60 9.53
N GLY A 47 -0.42 3.26 9.37
CA GLY A 47 0.50 2.55 8.48
C GLY A 47 0.41 3.01 7.03
N GLY A 48 -0.79 3.18 6.49
CA GLY A 48 -1.02 3.66 5.12
C GLY A 48 -0.47 5.06 4.85
N SER A 49 -0.23 5.88 5.89
CA SER A 49 0.41 7.19 5.78
C SER A 49 1.94 7.13 5.96
N GLY A 50 2.53 5.94 6.16
CA GLY A 50 3.96 5.71 6.28
C GLY A 50 4.62 6.56 7.36
N ALA A 51 5.79 7.13 7.05
CA ALA A 51 6.56 7.96 8.01
C ALA A 51 5.73 9.11 8.60
N ARG A 52 4.90 9.78 7.78
CA ARG A 52 4.06 10.90 8.26
C ARG A 52 3.06 10.45 9.32
N GLY A 53 2.39 9.35 9.06
CA GLY A 53 1.42 8.77 10.00
C GLY A 53 2.09 8.32 11.29
N MET A 54 3.23 7.65 11.19
CA MET A 54 3.98 7.16 12.37
C MET A 54 4.52 8.31 13.22
N ILE A 55 5.05 9.38 12.61
CA ILE A 55 5.53 10.56 13.33
C ILE A 55 4.38 11.30 13.99
N GLY A 56 3.25 11.45 13.30
CA GLY A 56 2.05 12.04 13.87
C GLY A 56 1.57 11.27 15.10
N ALA A 57 1.47 9.95 15.00
CA ALA A 57 1.00 9.09 16.09
C ALA A 57 1.99 9.03 17.27
N ALA A 58 3.31 8.93 17.00
CA ALA A 58 4.31 8.74 18.04
C ALA A 58 4.81 10.05 18.66
N PHE A 59 4.87 11.13 17.89
CA PHE A 59 5.49 12.40 18.34
C PHE A 59 4.53 13.58 18.36
N GLY A 60 3.31 13.43 17.80
CA GLY A 60 2.31 14.48 17.76
C GLY A 60 2.63 15.60 16.76
N LEU A 61 3.54 15.37 15.80
CA LEU A 61 3.98 16.38 14.82
C LEU A 61 3.34 16.14 13.46
N ALA A 62 2.71 17.17 12.93
CA ALA A 62 2.18 17.22 11.56
C ALA A 62 3.27 17.59 10.54
N PRO A 63 3.11 17.26 9.25
CA PRO A 63 3.96 17.78 8.19
C PRO A 63 3.98 19.31 8.19
N GLY A 64 5.18 19.89 8.20
CA GLY A 64 5.40 21.35 8.29
C GLY A 64 5.67 21.86 9.69
N ASP A 65 5.43 21.08 10.75
CA ASP A 65 5.79 21.44 12.09
C ASP A 65 7.33 21.45 12.26
N ALA A 66 7.82 22.37 13.12
CA ALA A 66 9.22 22.43 13.48
C ALA A 66 9.68 21.08 14.08
N GLY A 67 10.73 20.49 13.52
CA GLY A 67 11.26 19.18 13.95
C GLY A 67 10.63 17.96 13.25
N ASN A 68 9.59 18.10 12.45
CA ASN A 68 8.99 16.96 11.72
C ASN A 68 9.98 16.37 10.71
N GLU A 69 10.62 17.17 9.87
CA GLU A 69 11.51 16.67 8.81
C GLU A 69 12.73 15.88 9.33
N PRO A 70 13.46 16.33 10.37
CA PRO A 70 14.53 15.53 10.98
C PRO A 70 14.03 14.19 11.53
N LEU A 71 12.84 14.15 12.16
CA LEU A 71 12.26 12.90 12.66
C LEU A 71 11.83 11.98 11.51
N ARG A 72 11.36 12.55 10.40
CA ARG A 72 11.01 11.78 9.20
C ARG A 72 12.25 11.13 8.58
N GLU A 73 13.35 11.84 8.47
CA GLU A 73 14.61 11.29 7.97
C GLU A 73 15.15 10.19 8.88
N GLU A 74 15.12 10.41 10.20
CA GLU A 74 15.51 9.40 11.18
C GLU A 74 14.61 8.16 11.09
N PHE A 75 13.28 8.36 11.03
CA PHE A 75 12.33 7.28 10.88
C PHE A 75 12.61 6.42 9.66
N LEU A 76 12.85 7.04 8.51
CA LEU A 76 13.13 6.30 7.28
C LEU A 76 14.40 5.45 7.38
N ARG A 77 15.46 5.95 8.06
CA ARG A 77 16.68 5.16 8.31
C ARG A 77 16.43 4.00 9.26
N VAL A 78 15.69 4.24 10.35
CA VAL A 78 15.34 3.19 11.33
C VAL A 78 14.45 2.13 10.70
N TYR A 79 13.44 2.54 9.92
CA TYR A 79 12.54 1.62 9.23
C TYR A 79 13.28 0.79 8.16
N GLU A 80 14.18 1.39 7.39
CA GLU A 80 14.98 0.68 6.39
C GLU A 80 15.82 -0.45 7.02
N ALA A 81 16.37 -0.23 8.21
CA ALA A 81 17.10 -1.26 8.95
C ALA A 81 16.20 -2.37 9.54
N ARG A 82 14.88 -2.15 9.56
CA ARG A 82 13.87 -3.12 10.05
C ARG A 82 13.10 -3.82 8.91
N LEU A 83 13.32 -3.41 7.69
CA LEU A 83 12.59 -3.93 6.54
C LEU A 83 12.61 -5.47 6.56
N LEU A 84 11.45 -6.12 6.49
CA LEU A 84 11.29 -7.59 6.52
C LEU A 84 11.59 -8.27 7.87
N ARG A 85 11.68 -7.57 8.99
CA ARG A 85 11.81 -8.26 10.30
C ARG A 85 10.51 -8.96 10.72
N HIS A 86 9.39 -8.26 10.56
CA HIS A 86 8.05 -8.71 10.94
C HIS A 86 7.02 -8.43 9.84
N THR A 87 7.44 -7.81 8.76
CA THR A 87 6.60 -7.56 7.59
C THR A 87 6.35 -8.87 6.87
N ALA A 88 5.09 -9.16 6.56
CA ALA A 88 4.65 -10.36 5.87
C ALA A 88 3.59 -10.03 4.81
N LEU A 89 3.28 -10.97 3.94
CA LEU A 89 2.07 -10.89 3.12
C LEU A 89 0.84 -10.96 4.03
N PHE A 90 -0.25 -10.28 3.64
CA PHE A 90 -1.55 -10.60 4.23
C PHE A 90 -1.94 -12.04 3.89
N ASP A 91 -2.76 -12.63 4.76
CA ASP A 91 -3.31 -13.96 4.52
C ASP A 91 -3.93 -14.06 3.12
N GLU A 92 -3.75 -15.19 2.44
CA GLU A 92 -4.27 -15.50 1.11
C GLU A 92 -3.66 -14.69 -0.07
N VAL A 93 -2.69 -13.78 0.15
CA VAL A 93 -2.05 -13.02 -0.95
C VAL A 93 -1.19 -13.94 -1.83
N ASP A 94 -0.52 -14.91 -1.25
CA ASP A 94 0.24 -15.93 -2.00
C ASP A 94 -0.68 -16.74 -2.93
N ALA A 95 -1.84 -17.18 -2.42
CA ALA A 95 -2.86 -17.86 -3.21
C ALA A 95 -3.46 -16.95 -4.30
N LEU A 96 -3.68 -15.66 -3.98
CA LEU A 96 -4.11 -14.67 -4.97
C LEU A 96 -3.10 -14.57 -6.12
N VAL A 97 -1.82 -14.37 -5.80
CA VAL A 97 -0.75 -14.24 -6.83
C VAL A 97 -0.66 -15.50 -7.68
N ALA A 98 -0.72 -16.69 -7.07
CA ALA A 98 -0.72 -17.96 -7.78
C ALA A 98 -1.95 -18.10 -8.69
N GLY A 99 -3.14 -17.74 -8.23
CA GLY A 99 -4.38 -17.76 -9.01
C GLY A 99 -4.36 -16.80 -10.21
N LEU A 100 -3.80 -15.59 -10.03
CA LEU A 100 -3.62 -14.63 -11.12
C LEU A 100 -2.66 -15.17 -12.18
N ALA A 101 -1.55 -15.77 -11.75
CA ALA A 101 -0.56 -16.38 -12.65
C ALA A 101 -1.17 -17.55 -13.44
N ALA A 102 -1.90 -18.47 -12.77
CA ALA A 102 -2.58 -19.57 -13.41
C ALA A 102 -3.62 -19.12 -14.44
N ALA A 103 -4.27 -17.99 -14.18
CA ALA A 103 -5.24 -17.39 -15.08
C ALA A 103 -4.57 -16.57 -16.20
N GLY A 104 -3.26 -16.35 -16.21
CA GLY A 104 -2.57 -15.48 -17.14
C GLY A 104 -3.05 -14.02 -17.04
N LEU A 105 -3.44 -13.57 -15.84
CA LEU A 105 -3.86 -12.19 -15.58
C LEU A 105 -2.72 -11.42 -14.95
N PRO A 106 -2.08 -10.49 -15.66
CA PRO A 106 -0.97 -9.72 -15.14
C PRO A 106 -1.42 -8.81 -13.98
N PHE A 107 -0.51 -8.55 -13.05
CA PHE A 107 -0.72 -7.55 -12.03
C PHE A 107 0.51 -6.64 -11.86
N GLY A 108 0.28 -5.46 -11.29
CA GLY A 108 1.30 -4.49 -10.94
C GLY A 108 1.12 -3.96 -9.52
N ILE A 109 2.18 -3.39 -8.99
CA ILE A 109 2.21 -2.72 -7.68
C ILE A 109 2.33 -1.22 -7.91
N VAL A 110 1.45 -0.42 -7.29
CA VAL A 110 1.48 1.05 -7.36
C VAL A 110 1.32 1.60 -5.95
N THR A 111 2.41 2.10 -5.36
CA THR A 111 2.46 2.50 -3.96
C THR A 111 3.02 3.90 -3.77
N ASN A 112 2.63 4.58 -2.67
CA ASN A 112 3.25 5.83 -2.24
C ASN A 112 4.59 5.63 -1.52
N LYS A 113 4.97 4.37 -1.25
CA LYS A 113 6.29 4.04 -0.71
C LYS A 113 7.37 4.27 -1.76
N ALA A 114 8.48 4.92 -1.39
CA ALA A 114 9.61 5.12 -2.29
C ALA A 114 10.19 3.79 -2.82
N VAL A 115 10.61 3.76 -4.08
CA VAL A 115 11.12 2.56 -4.76
C VAL A 115 12.22 1.86 -3.97
N ARG A 116 13.14 2.63 -3.34
CA ARG A 116 14.25 2.09 -2.54
C ARG A 116 13.79 1.22 -1.35
N LEU A 117 12.56 1.43 -0.86
CA LEU A 117 11.96 0.64 0.22
C LEU A 117 10.96 -0.39 -0.32
N ALA A 118 10.22 -0.04 -1.38
CA ALA A 118 9.19 -0.91 -1.96
C ALA A 118 9.80 -2.11 -2.71
N SER A 119 10.90 -1.90 -3.46
CA SER A 119 11.53 -2.97 -4.25
C SER A 119 12.08 -4.10 -3.38
N PRO A 120 12.97 -3.85 -2.39
CA PRO A 120 13.50 -4.94 -1.57
C PRO A 120 12.41 -5.64 -0.75
N LEU A 121 11.33 -4.93 -0.40
CA LEU A 121 10.19 -5.50 0.31
C LEU A 121 9.40 -6.45 -0.60
N ALA A 122 9.08 -6.02 -1.82
CA ALA A 122 8.38 -6.85 -2.79
C ALA A 122 9.22 -8.07 -3.25
N ASP A 123 10.54 -7.88 -3.40
CA ASP A 123 11.47 -8.96 -3.75
C ASP A 123 11.57 -9.99 -2.61
N GLY A 124 11.76 -9.53 -1.38
CA GLY A 124 11.91 -10.38 -0.20
C GLY A 124 10.64 -11.18 0.16
N LEU A 125 9.46 -10.70 -0.24
CA LEU A 125 8.19 -11.37 -0.04
C LEU A 125 7.69 -12.15 -1.28
N GLY A 126 8.51 -12.30 -2.33
CA GLY A 126 8.16 -13.07 -3.50
C GLY A 126 7.07 -12.44 -4.39
N LEU A 127 6.78 -11.13 -4.22
CA LEU A 127 5.85 -10.40 -5.07
C LEU A 127 6.48 -10.03 -6.42
N ARG A 128 7.79 -9.99 -6.52
CA ARG A 128 8.56 -9.83 -7.75
C ARG A 128 9.45 -11.06 -7.94
N PRO A 129 9.57 -11.60 -9.14
CA PRO A 129 9.12 -11.12 -10.45
C PRO A 129 7.64 -11.33 -10.80
N PRO A 130 6.73 -11.99 -9.98
CA PRO A 130 5.34 -12.18 -10.42
C PRO A 130 4.62 -10.86 -10.78
N ALA A 131 4.86 -9.75 -10.03
CA ALA A 131 4.38 -8.43 -10.42
C ALA A 131 5.13 -7.95 -11.67
N ALA A 132 4.38 -7.66 -12.73
CA ALA A 132 4.92 -7.23 -14.01
C ALA A 132 5.48 -5.78 -13.98
N VAL A 133 5.04 -4.96 -13.02
CA VAL A 133 5.50 -3.58 -12.82
C VAL A 133 5.42 -3.19 -11.34
N LEU A 134 6.36 -2.33 -10.89
CA LEU A 134 6.30 -1.66 -9.60
C LEU A 134 6.52 -0.16 -9.81
N ILE A 135 5.54 0.65 -9.43
CA ILE A 135 5.56 2.11 -9.41
C ILE A 135 5.58 2.56 -7.96
N GLY A 136 6.67 3.17 -7.53
CA GLY A 136 6.80 3.72 -6.18
C GLY A 136 6.48 5.21 -6.11
N GLY A 137 6.49 5.76 -4.90
CA GLY A 137 6.12 7.15 -4.63
C GLY A 137 7.04 8.20 -5.27
N ASP A 138 8.21 7.80 -5.73
CA ASP A 138 9.21 8.60 -6.43
C ASP A 138 9.36 8.27 -7.92
N SER A 139 8.51 7.38 -8.46
CA SER A 139 8.52 6.97 -9.87
C SER A 139 7.85 7.99 -10.80
N THR A 140 7.00 8.86 -10.27
CA THR A 140 6.27 9.89 -11.01
C THR A 140 6.31 11.22 -10.26
N PRO A 141 6.07 12.37 -10.93
CA PRO A 141 6.07 13.69 -10.25
C PRO A 141 5.03 13.83 -9.13
N HIS A 142 4.00 13.01 -9.13
CA HIS A 142 2.91 13.03 -8.15
C HIS A 142 2.64 11.64 -7.61
N THR A 143 2.26 11.58 -6.32
CA THR A 143 1.83 10.35 -5.64
C THR A 143 0.29 10.25 -5.61
N LYS A 144 -0.27 9.09 -5.26
CA LYS A 144 -1.71 8.96 -4.98
C LYS A 144 -2.11 9.98 -3.89
N PRO A 145 -3.22 10.71 -4.04
CA PRO A 145 -4.39 10.44 -4.90
C PRO A 145 -4.31 10.96 -6.34
N HIS A 146 -3.16 11.50 -6.79
CA HIS A 146 -3.01 11.87 -8.20
C HIS A 146 -2.96 10.62 -9.09
N PRO A 147 -3.56 10.61 -10.30
CA PRO A 147 -3.65 9.43 -11.17
C PRO A 147 -2.33 9.05 -11.85
N ALA A 148 -1.33 9.90 -11.87
CA ALA A 148 -0.07 9.69 -12.60
C ALA A 148 0.60 8.33 -12.33
N PRO A 149 0.70 7.82 -11.08
CA PRO A 149 1.29 6.52 -10.84
C PRO A 149 0.51 5.37 -11.49
N LEU A 150 -0.83 5.45 -11.53
CA LEU A 150 -1.68 4.43 -12.15
C LEU A 150 -1.52 4.46 -13.67
N TRP A 151 -1.49 5.66 -14.27
CA TRP A 151 -1.22 5.79 -15.71
C TRP A 151 0.17 5.27 -16.09
N ALA A 152 1.19 5.53 -15.28
CA ALA A 152 2.53 4.99 -15.48
C ALA A 152 2.54 3.46 -15.48
N ALA A 153 1.82 2.83 -14.53
CA ALA A 153 1.69 1.38 -14.50
C ALA A 153 0.96 0.84 -15.74
N CYS A 154 -0.15 1.47 -16.15
CA CYS A 154 -0.88 1.08 -17.36
C CYS A 154 0.00 1.20 -18.61
N ALA A 155 0.76 2.28 -18.75
CA ALA A 155 1.68 2.48 -19.87
C ALA A 155 2.77 1.39 -19.92
N ALA A 156 3.34 1.02 -18.77
CA ALA A 156 4.34 -0.04 -18.67
C ALA A 156 3.77 -1.43 -19.01
N LEU A 157 2.48 -1.66 -18.72
CA LEU A 157 1.78 -2.90 -19.05
C LEU A 157 1.21 -2.92 -20.47
N GLY A 158 1.18 -1.79 -21.16
CA GLY A 158 0.58 -1.67 -22.50
C GLY A 158 -0.95 -1.82 -22.49
N VAL A 159 -1.64 -1.39 -21.44
CA VAL A 159 -3.09 -1.53 -21.24
C VAL A 159 -3.76 -0.19 -20.98
N ALA A 160 -5.04 -0.06 -21.33
CA ALA A 160 -5.81 1.14 -21.03
C ALA A 160 -6.26 1.16 -19.56
N ALA A 161 -6.28 2.34 -18.92
CA ALA A 161 -6.67 2.47 -17.53
C ALA A 161 -8.09 1.93 -17.25
N GLY A 162 -9.06 2.21 -18.11
CA GLY A 162 -10.43 1.71 -17.98
C GLY A 162 -10.59 0.18 -18.13
N GLU A 163 -9.54 -0.52 -18.58
CA GLU A 163 -9.51 -1.98 -18.66
C GLU A 163 -8.81 -2.63 -17.45
N CYS A 164 -8.26 -1.84 -16.55
CA CYS A 164 -7.64 -2.29 -15.31
C CYS A 164 -8.60 -2.13 -14.13
N VAL A 165 -8.23 -2.73 -13.00
CA VAL A 165 -8.85 -2.49 -11.69
C VAL A 165 -7.75 -2.15 -10.72
N TYR A 166 -7.95 -1.11 -9.91
CA TYR A 166 -7.05 -0.77 -8.82
C TYR A 166 -7.61 -1.25 -7.48
N ILE A 167 -6.79 -1.88 -6.67
CA ILE A 167 -7.15 -2.41 -5.34
C ILE A 167 -6.26 -1.74 -4.29
N GLY A 168 -6.88 -1.18 -3.23
CA GLY A 168 -6.16 -0.51 -2.15
C GLY A 168 -7.00 -0.35 -0.90
N ASP A 169 -6.36 -0.01 0.22
CA ASP A 169 -6.95 0.07 1.56
C ASP A 169 -7.03 1.51 2.13
N ASP A 170 -6.86 2.51 1.27
CA ASP A 170 -6.84 3.92 1.66
C ASP A 170 -7.74 4.76 0.73
N PRO A 171 -8.43 5.81 1.21
CA PRO A 171 -9.25 6.68 0.37
C PRO A 171 -8.48 7.34 -0.78
N ARG A 172 -7.15 7.53 -0.64
CA ARG A 172 -6.29 8.04 -1.72
C ARG A 172 -6.22 7.08 -2.91
N ASP A 173 -6.37 5.78 -2.68
CA ASP A 173 -6.38 4.74 -3.70
C ASP A 173 -7.61 4.87 -4.58
N MET A 174 -8.76 4.99 -3.95
CA MET A 174 -10.04 5.13 -4.66
C MET A 174 -10.11 6.45 -5.43
N ARG A 175 -9.58 7.53 -4.85
CA ARG A 175 -9.48 8.83 -5.54
C ARG A 175 -8.54 8.77 -6.74
N ALA A 176 -7.38 8.11 -6.60
CA ALA A 176 -6.44 7.93 -7.71
C ALA A 176 -7.06 7.10 -8.84
N ALA A 177 -7.75 5.99 -8.49
CA ALA A 177 -8.44 5.14 -9.45
C ALA A 177 -9.52 5.92 -10.21
N ALA A 178 -10.39 6.64 -9.49
CA ALA A 178 -11.44 7.46 -10.10
C ALA A 178 -10.85 8.53 -11.03
N ALA A 179 -9.80 9.24 -10.59
CA ALA A 179 -9.12 10.25 -11.40
C ALA A 179 -8.41 9.67 -12.63
N ALA A 180 -7.99 8.39 -12.56
CA ALA A 180 -7.40 7.67 -13.69
C ALA A 180 -8.43 7.10 -14.66
N GLY A 181 -9.73 7.18 -14.35
CA GLY A 181 -10.78 6.51 -15.12
C GLY A 181 -10.76 4.98 -14.95
N MET A 182 -10.29 4.50 -13.82
CA MET A 182 -10.09 3.10 -13.49
C MET A 182 -11.08 2.66 -12.39
N PRO A 183 -11.73 1.49 -12.52
CA PRO A 183 -12.45 0.87 -11.42
C PRO A 183 -11.59 0.72 -10.17
N GLY A 184 -12.09 1.16 -8.99
CA GLY A 184 -11.44 1.01 -7.70
C GLY A 184 -12.17 0.02 -6.80
N TRP A 185 -11.45 -0.93 -6.22
CA TRP A 185 -11.97 -1.86 -5.21
C TRP A 185 -11.25 -1.62 -3.89
N ALA A 186 -12.01 -1.46 -2.82
CA ALA A 186 -11.46 -1.23 -1.49
C ALA A 186 -11.17 -2.56 -0.78
N ALA A 187 -9.95 -2.67 -0.25
CA ALA A 187 -9.48 -3.79 0.56
C ALA A 187 -9.81 -3.53 2.03
N SER A 188 -10.88 -4.15 2.56
CA SER A 188 -11.31 -3.88 3.94
C SER A 188 -10.51 -4.63 5.01
N TRP A 189 -9.59 -5.51 4.61
CA TRP A 189 -8.64 -6.18 5.52
C TRP A 189 -7.43 -5.32 5.88
N GLY A 190 -7.24 -4.16 5.20
CA GLY A 190 -6.08 -3.30 5.35
C GLY A 190 -6.08 -2.40 6.59
N TYR A 191 -5.35 -1.29 6.52
CA TYR A 191 -5.22 -0.36 7.64
C TYR A 191 -6.41 0.59 7.76
N LEU A 192 -7.09 0.89 6.66
CA LEU A 192 -8.28 1.73 6.50
C LEU A 192 -8.10 3.21 6.92
N GLY A 193 -6.98 3.56 7.56
CA GLY A 193 -6.76 4.91 8.07
C GLY A 193 -7.75 5.31 9.17
N VAL A 194 -7.78 6.61 9.48
CA VAL A 194 -8.64 7.18 10.53
C VAL A 194 -9.51 8.34 10.03
N ALA A 195 -9.32 8.79 8.79
CA ALA A 195 -9.88 10.05 8.32
C ALA A 195 -11.31 9.92 7.77
N GLU A 196 -11.62 8.84 7.07
CA GLU A 196 -12.89 8.67 6.37
C GLU A 196 -13.42 7.24 6.51
N PRO A 197 -14.73 7.06 6.71
CA PRO A 197 -15.32 5.72 6.76
C PRO A 197 -15.29 5.09 5.36
N LEU A 198 -15.07 3.78 5.31
CA LEU A 198 -14.87 3.00 4.08
C LEU A 198 -15.99 3.20 3.03
N HIS A 199 -17.25 3.33 3.47
CA HIS A 199 -18.39 3.55 2.58
C HIS A 199 -18.37 4.90 1.85
N ALA A 200 -17.58 5.88 2.33
CA ALA A 200 -17.45 7.20 1.72
C ALA A 200 -16.36 7.28 0.63
N TRP A 201 -15.56 6.23 0.43
CA TRP A 201 -14.42 6.26 -0.48
C TRP A 201 -14.80 6.22 -1.96
N GLY A 202 -16.07 5.91 -2.30
CA GLY A 202 -16.52 5.78 -3.69
C GLY A 202 -16.00 4.53 -4.41
N ALA A 203 -15.62 3.49 -3.66
CA ALA A 203 -15.21 2.22 -4.23
C ALA A 203 -16.36 1.53 -4.97
N GLN A 204 -16.07 0.93 -6.13
CA GLN A 204 -17.06 0.14 -6.88
C GLN A 204 -17.32 -1.23 -6.24
N ALA A 205 -16.41 -1.71 -5.42
CA ALA A 205 -16.57 -2.89 -4.57
C ALA A 205 -15.76 -2.73 -3.29
N VAL A 206 -16.27 -3.33 -2.22
CA VAL A 206 -15.53 -3.55 -0.98
C VAL A 206 -15.32 -5.05 -0.87
N LEU A 207 -14.08 -5.46 -0.71
CA LEU A 207 -13.67 -6.85 -0.59
C LEU A 207 -13.12 -7.09 0.81
N ASP A 208 -13.46 -8.21 1.41
CA ASP A 208 -13.12 -8.57 2.79
C ASP A 208 -11.85 -9.42 2.92
N SER A 209 -11.37 -9.95 1.80
CA SER A 209 -10.14 -10.73 1.77
C SER A 209 -9.47 -10.74 0.38
N PRO A 210 -8.17 -11.09 0.27
CA PRO A 210 -7.51 -11.32 -1.01
C PRO A 210 -8.20 -12.40 -1.85
N ALA A 211 -8.70 -13.49 -1.26
CA ALA A 211 -9.43 -14.55 -1.97
C ALA A 211 -10.74 -14.05 -2.61
N ALA A 212 -11.38 -13.04 -2.03
CA ALA A 212 -12.59 -12.44 -2.61
C ALA A 212 -12.33 -11.83 -4.00
N ILE A 213 -11.08 -11.46 -4.31
CA ILE A 213 -10.68 -10.98 -5.64
C ILE A 213 -10.83 -12.07 -6.68
N LEU A 214 -10.26 -13.27 -6.42
CA LEU A 214 -10.36 -14.42 -7.34
C LEU A 214 -11.81 -14.84 -7.55
N LYS A 215 -12.58 -14.90 -6.45
CA LYS A 215 -14.01 -15.22 -6.50
C LYS A 215 -14.80 -14.22 -7.34
N ARG A 216 -14.51 -12.91 -7.18
CA ARG A 216 -15.17 -11.85 -7.96
C ARG A 216 -14.84 -11.93 -9.45
N LEU A 217 -13.63 -12.38 -9.79
CA LEU A 217 -13.18 -12.57 -11.17
C LEU A 217 -13.59 -13.93 -11.77
N ALA A 218 -14.26 -14.79 -11.01
CA ALA A 218 -14.59 -16.18 -11.36
C ALA A 218 -13.31 -16.99 -11.75
N LEU A 219 -12.24 -16.82 -10.96
CA LEU A 219 -10.94 -17.49 -11.10
C LEU A 219 -10.68 -18.49 -9.94
N ALA A 220 -11.60 -18.55 -8.96
CA ALA A 220 -11.56 -19.47 -7.84
C ALA A 220 -12.39 -20.72 -8.13
#